data_3ab07c79dd23ef939eaf1dce64dbbfa0
#
_entry.id   3ab07c79dd23ef939eaf1dce64dbbfa0
#
_cell.length_a   1.000
_cell.length_b   1.000
_cell.length_c   1.000
_cell.angle_alpha   90.00
_cell.angle_beta   90.00
_cell.angle_gamma   90.00
#
_symmetry.space_group_name_H-M   'P 1'
#
loop_
_entity.id
_entity.type
_entity.pdbx_description
1 polymer ?
#
loop_
_entity_poly.entity_id
_entity_poly.type
_entity_poly.pdbx_seq_one_letter_code
_entity_poly.pdbx_strand_id
1 'polypeptide(L)'
;LREATEVRRVGFIAITSDRGLAGAYNSSVIRATEREIMANNLEGRDYSLILIGKKADGYFRFRNYRVDASFVGISDSPTYENAREVAATVTDLFVSGHVDVVELIYTEFLSVGSQKVTVRRFLPLESAATVASEGQGDHTASASVEFEPSPESVLTALLPRYVEARLFGALLESAASEHASRQRAMKSATDNAEELRIKLSRQMNRARQDSITTEIMEIVGGAEAFRSGEDEGIPGGYYIDALLGRVSPTVDTATDRKNNNELAGGRNAAADI
;
A
#
# COMPACT_ATOMS: atom_id res chain seq x y z
N LEU A 1 -29.15 -21.79 -5.49
CA LEU A 1 -28.43 -21.17 -4.40
C LEU A 1 -29.46 -20.64 -3.40
N ARG A 2 -29.25 -20.92 -2.12
CA ARG A 2 -30.16 -20.60 -1.03
C ARG A 2 -30.38 -19.08 -0.94
N GLU A 3 -31.63 -18.64 -0.82
CA GLU A 3 -31.95 -17.27 -0.39
C GLU A 3 -32.22 -17.29 1.12
N ALA A 4 -31.46 -16.54 1.88
CA ALA A 4 -31.69 -16.39 3.31
C ALA A 4 -32.79 -15.35 3.54
N THR A 5 -33.80 -15.71 4.34
CA THR A 5 -34.90 -14.81 4.73
C THR A 5 -34.40 -13.69 5.63
N GLU A 6 -33.33 -13.92 6.37
CA GLU A 6 -32.67 -12.97 7.28
C GLU A 6 -31.16 -13.14 7.14
N VAL A 7 -30.44 -12.05 6.91
CA VAL A 7 -28.98 -12.04 6.81
C VAL A 7 -28.40 -11.89 8.20
N ARG A 8 -27.82 -12.95 8.74
CA ARG A 8 -27.18 -12.99 10.08
C ARG A 8 -25.66 -12.91 10.01
N ARG A 9 -25.07 -13.48 8.95
CA ARG A 9 -23.62 -13.48 8.76
C ARG A 9 -23.25 -13.19 7.31
N VAL A 10 -22.34 -12.22 7.12
CA VAL A 10 -21.83 -11.84 5.83
C VAL A 10 -20.41 -12.34 5.66
N GLY A 11 -20.13 -13.04 4.55
CA GLY A 11 -18.79 -13.43 4.13
C GLY A 11 -18.14 -12.31 3.32
N PHE A 12 -16.95 -11.91 3.68
CA PHE A 12 -16.16 -10.93 2.93
C PHE A 12 -14.95 -11.59 2.30
N ILE A 13 -14.85 -11.54 0.98
CA ILE A 13 -13.68 -11.97 0.22
C ILE A 13 -12.87 -10.73 -0.12
N ALA A 14 -11.68 -10.57 0.47
CA ALA A 14 -10.80 -9.45 0.18
C ALA A 14 -9.60 -9.89 -0.66
N ILE A 15 -9.44 -9.31 -1.86
CA ILE A 15 -8.35 -9.62 -2.77
C ILE A 15 -7.28 -8.55 -2.68
N THR A 16 -6.11 -8.93 -2.14
CA THR A 16 -4.90 -8.09 -2.05
C THR A 16 -3.71 -8.79 -2.69
N SER A 17 -2.56 -8.16 -2.68
CA SER A 17 -1.34 -8.73 -3.24
C SER A 17 -0.52 -9.52 -2.21
N ASP A 18 0.31 -10.42 -2.73
CA ASP A 18 1.36 -11.08 -1.95
C ASP A 18 2.59 -10.18 -1.76
N ARG A 19 2.83 -9.29 -2.72
CA ARG A 19 3.98 -8.37 -2.74
C ARG A 19 3.60 -6.97 -2.33
N GLY A 20 4.60 -6.16 -1.97
CA GLY A 20 4.43 -4.74 -1.66
C GLY A 20 4.77 -3.84 -2.85
N LEU A 21 4.97 -2.55 -2.52
CA LEU A 21 5.41 -1.50 -3.44
C LEU A 21 4.44 -1.20 -4.59
N ALA A 22 3.17 -1.50 -4.37
CA ALA A 22 2.07 -1.23 -5.30
C ALA A 22 1.26 0.04 -4.93
N GLY A 23 1.91 1.05 -4.35
CA GLY A 23 1.25 2.28 -3.92
C GLY A 23 0.13 2.02 -2.91
N ALA A 24 -1.04 2.61 -3.15
CA ALA A 24 -2.21 2.49 -2.28
C ALA A 24 -3.08 1.25 -2.55
N TYR A 25 -2.71 0.37 -3.49
CA TYR A 25 -3.52 -0.79 -3.90
C TYR A 25 -4.00 -1.62 -2.70
N ASN A 26 -3.07 -2.16 -1.90
CA ASN A 26 -3.42 -3.00 -0.76
C ASN A 26 -4.17 -2.25 0.33
N SER A 27 -3.70 -1.07 0.72
CA SER A 27 -4.30 -0.27 1.78
C SER A 27 -5.72 0.19 1.45
N SER A 28 -6.03 0.37 0.17
CA SER A 28 -7.37 0.76 -0.27
C SER A 28 -8.37 -0.38 -0.12
N VAL A 29 -8.00 -1.60 -0.51
CA VAL A 29 -8.83 -2.81 -0.33
C VAL A 29 -9.00 -3.11 1.16
N ILE A 30 -7.93 -3.09 1.94
CA ILE A 30 -7.99 -3.35 3.39
C ILE A 30 -8.94 -2.37 4.08
N ARG A 31 -8.82 -1.06 3.81
CA ARG A 31 -9.72 -0.05 4.38
C ARG A 31 -11.18 -0.22 3.93
N ALA A 32 -11.39 -0.63 2.68
CA ALA A 32 -12.75 -0.93 2.21
C ALA A 32 -13.33 -2.12 2.97
N THR A 33 -12.57 -3.19 3.13
CA THR A 33 -12.97 -4.38 3.88
C THR A 33 -13.28 -4.06 5.35
N GLU A 34 -12.43 -3.28 6.02
CA GLU A 34 -12.71 -2.85 7.41
C GLU A 34 -14.00 -2.04 7.51
N ARG A 35 -14.25 -1.14 6.57
CA ARG A 35 -15.47 -0.33 6.54
C ARG A 35 -16.71 -1.19 6.39
N GLU A 36 -16.69 -2.19 5.49
CA GLU A 36 -17.81 -3.11 5.31
C GLU A 36 -18.04 -4.00 6.57
N ILE A 37 -16.96 -4.49 7.19
CA ILE A 37 -17.05 -5.23 8.45
C ILE A 37 -17.65 -4.35 9.56
N MET A 38 -17.22 -3.09 9.69
CA MET A 38 -17.76 -2.17 10.69
C MET A 38 -19.23 -1.86 10.44
N ALA A 39 -19.62 -1.61 9.18
CA ALA A 39 -21.01 -1.37 8.81
C ALA A 39 -21.88 -2.59 9.14
N ASN A 40 -21.40 -3.78 8.81
CA ASN A 40 -22.07 -5.04 9.11
C ASN A 40 -22.26 -5.28 10.62
N ASN A 41 -21.24 -5.00 11.43
CA ASN A 41 -21.31 -5.11 12.89
C ASN A 41 -22.30 -4.11 13.52
N LEU A 42 -22.40 -2.89 12.96
CA LEU A 42 -23.38 -1.88 13.40
C LEU A 42 -24.83 -2.33 13.16
N GLU A 43 -25.06 -3.16 12.13
CA GLU A 43 -26.35 -3.78 11.85
C GLU A 43 -26.61 -5.05 12.69
N GLY A 44 -25.71 -5.38 13.61
CA GLY A 44 -25.83 -6.55 14.49
C GLY A 44 -25.58 -7.89 13.80
N ARG A 45 -24.93 -7.88 12.62
CA ARG A 45 -24.58 -9.09 11.88
C ARG A 45 -23.17 -9.54 12.19
N ASP A 46 -22.93 -10.84 12.21
CA ASP A 46 -21.59 -11.43 12.31
C ASP A 46 -20.91 -11.47 10.94
N TYR A 47 -19.60 -11.66 10.90
CA TYR A 47 -18.83 -11.73 9.65
C TYR A 47 -18.01 -13.02 9.55
N SER A 48 -17.68 -13.39 8.32
CA SER A 48 -16.71 -14.41 7.94
C SER A 48 -15.71 -13.78 6.97
N LEU A 49 -14.42 -13.90 7.24
CA LEU A 49 -13.39 -13.22 6.46
C LEU A 49 -12.52 -14.22 5.71
N ILE A 50 -12.54 -14.11 4.38
CA ILE A 50 -11.76 -14.91 3.46
C ILE A 50 -10.75 -13.98 2.78
N LEU A 51 -9.48 -14.26 2.95
CA LEU A 51 -8.41 -13.39 2.49
C LEU A 51 -7.63 -14.00 1.34
N ILE A 52 -7.34 -13.20 0.33
CA ILE A 52 -6.47 -13.54 -0.78
C ILE A 52 -5.30 -12.56 -0.79
N GLY A 53 -4.08 -13.10 -0.70
CA GLY A 53 -2.83 -12.33 -0.67
C GLY A 53 -2.29 -12.06 0.74
N LYS A 54 -0.96 -12.12 0.86
CA LYS A 54 -0.22 -11.97 2.13
C LYS A 54 -0.46 -10.64 2.83
N LYS A 55 -0.76 -9.55 2.08
CA LYS A 55 -0.90 -8.23 2.67
C LYS A 55 -2.16 -8.08 3.50
N ALA A 56 -3.29 -8.63 3.04
CA ALA A 56 -4.50 -8.70 3.85
C ALA A 56 -4.33 -9.67 5.02
N ASP A 57 -3.80 -10.88 4.77
CA ASP A 57 -3.62 -11.89 5.81
C ASP A 57 -2.78 -11.34 6.98
N GLY A 58 -1.62 -10.76 6.68
CA GLY A 58 -0.75 -10.16 7.71
C GLY A 58 -1.43 -9.02 8.47
N TYR A 59 -2.18 -8.15 7.78
CA TYR A 59 -2.85 -7.01 8.41
C TYR A 59 -3.98 -7.46 9.34
N PHE A 60 -4.91 -8.27 8.84
CA PHE A 60 -6.09 -8.65 9.61
C PHE A 60 -5.75 -9.56 10.79
N ARG A 61 -4.76 -10.46 10.66
CA ARG A 61 -4.24 -11.24 11.78
C ARG A 61 -3.56 -10.37 12.84
N PHE A 62 -2.75 -9.40 12.43
CA PHE A 62 -2.11 -8.47 13.36
C PHE A 62 -3.14 -7.63 14.14
N ARG A 63 -4.26 -7.29 13.49
CA ARG A 63 -5.37 -6.54 14.11
C ARG A 63 -6.35 -7.44 14.88
N ASN A 64 -6.06 -8.74 15.01
CA ASN A 64 -6.89 -9.73 15.70
C ASN A 64 -8.30 -9.90 15.12
N TYR A 65 -8.46 -9.70 13.80
CA TYR A 65 -9.70 -10.09 13.13
C TYR A 65 -9.79 -11.62 13.01
N ARG A 66 -11.02 -12.16 13.09
CA ARG A 66 -11.24 -13.57 12.83
C ARG A 66 -11.16 -13.84 11.32
N VAL A 67 -10.18 -14.63 10.90
CA VAL A 67 -9.96 -15.04 9.52
C VAL A 67 -10.33 -16.51 9.40
N ASP A 68 -11.33 -16.82 8.56
CA ASP A 68 -11.82 -18.19 8.40
C ASP A 68 -11.04 -18.95 7.31
N ALA A 69 -10.60 -18.26 6.24
CA ALA A 69 -9.73 -18.83 5.22
C ALA A 69 -8.74 -17.80 4.68
N SER A 70 -7.56 -18.27 4.28
CA SER A 70 -6.51 -17.42 3.69
C SER A 70 -5.78 -18.16 2.57
N PHE A 71 -5.68 -17.51 1.41
CA PHE A 71 -5.02 -18.00 0.21
C PHE A 71 -3.88 -17.07 -0.15
N VAL A 72 -2.66 -17.59 -0.18
CA VAL A 72 -1.45 -16.81 -0.41
C VAL A 72 -0.65 -17.38 -1.57
N GLY A 73 0.13 -16.52 -2.24
CA GLY A 73 0.99 -16.96 -3.36
C GLY A 73 0.29 -17.03 -4.71
N ILE A 74 -0.97 -16.56 -4.82
CA ILE A 74 -1.78 -16.65 -6.03
C ILE A 74 -2.07 -15.29 -6.69
N SER A 75 -1.74 -14.17 -6.03
CA SER A 75 -2.15 -12.83 -6.48
C SER A 75 -1.41 -12.34 -7.72
N ASP A 76 -0.13 -12.69 -7.87
CA ASP A 76 0.74 -12.16 -8.94
C ASP A 76 0.40 -12.74 -10.32
N SER A 77 0.00 -14.02 -10.36
CA SER A 77 -0.36 -14.75 -11.58
C SER A 77 -1.44 -15.78 -11.27
N PRO A 78 -2.69 -15.35 -11.07
CA PRO A 78 -3.78 -16.25 -10.71
C PRO A 78 -4.10 -17.21 -11.83
N THR A 79 -4.33 -18.49 -11.49
CA THR A 79 -4.78 -19.54 -12.39
C THR A 79 -6.27 -19.85 -12.15
N TYR A 80 -6.90 -20.49 -13.10
CA TYR A 80 -8.28 -20.95 -12.94
C TYR A 80 -8.41 -21.98 -11.80
N GLU A 81 -7.40 -22.81 -11.59
CA GLU A 81 -7.34 -23.76 -10.47
C GLU A 81 -7.38 -23.04 -9.11
N ASN A 82 -6.63 -21.93 -8.97
CA ASN A 82 -6.69 -21.12 -7.76
C ASN A 82 -8.08 -20.54 -7.52
N ALA A 83 -8.73 -20.05 -8.57
CA ALA A 83 -10.10 -19.54 -8.47
C ALA A 83 -11.09 -20.65 -8.06
N ARG A 84 -10.91 -21.86 -8.59
CA ARG A 84 -11.74 -23.01 -8.25
C ARG A 84 -11.59 -23.42 -6.79
N GLU A 85 -10.37 -23.47 -6.25
CA GLU A 85 -10.09 -23.78 -4.86
C GLU A 85 -10.77 -22.78 -3.91
N VAL A 86 -10.59 -21.48 -4.17
CA VAL A 86 -11.25 -20.42 -3.39
C VAL A 86 -12.76 -20.48 -3.52
N ALA A 87 -13.29 -20.65 -4.74
CA ALA A 87 -14.72 -20.73 -5.00
C ALA A 87 -15.37 -21.93 -4.30
N ALA A 88 -14.69 -23.07 -4.26
CA ALA A 88 -15.15 -24.25 -3.53
C ALA A 88 -15.29 -23.94 -2.03
N THR A 89 -14.27 -23.37 -1.40
CA THR A 89 -14.30 -22.99 0.02
C THR A 89 -15.43 -22.00 0.32
N VAL A 90 -15.62 -20.99 -0.52
CA VAL A 90 -16.68 -19.99 -0.36
C VAL A 90 -18.06 -20.61 -0.54
N THR A 91 -18.21 -21.48 -1.55
CA THR A 91 -19.48 -22.17 -1.83
C THR A 91 -19.87 -23.11 -0.67
N ASP A 92 -18.91 -23.82 -0.10
CA ASP A 92 -19.13 -24.70 1.05
C ASP A 92 -19.60 -23.92 2.28
N LEU A 93 -18.99 -22.75 2.57
CA LEU A 93 -19.44 -21.85 3.64
C LEU A 93 -20.86 -21.32 3.41
N PHE A 94 -21.21 -21.06 2.16
CA PHE A 94 -22.54 -20.56 1.79
C PHE A 94 -23.60 -21.66 1.83
N VAL A 95 -23.31 -22.84 1.27
CA VAL A 95 -24.25 -23.97 1.21
C VAL A 95 -24.50 -24.56 2.60
N SER A 96 -23.45 -24.65 3.44
CA SER A 96 -23.57 -25.10 4.82
C SER A 96 -24.35 -24.12 5.72
N GLY A 97 -24.67 -22.92 5.22
CA GLY A 97 -25.36 -21.89 6.00
C GLY A 97 -24.47 -21.19 7.02
N HIS A 98 -23.15 -21.32 6.88
CA HIS A 98 -22.22 -20.58 7.72
C HIS A 98 -22.22 -19.09 7.40
N VAL A 99 -22.45 -18.73 6.13
CA VAL A 99 -22.68 -17.35 5.68
C VAL A 99 -23.96 -17.27 4.86
N ASP A 100 -24.67 -16.15 4.94
CA ASP A 100 -25.93 -15.91 4.25
C ASP A 100 -25.77 -15.07 2.97
N VAL A 101 -24.77 -14.20 2.99
CA VAL A 101 -24.38 -13.36 1.84
C VAL A 101 -22.86 -13.40 1.75
N VAL A 102 -22.33 -13.33 0.54
CA VAL A 102 -20.89 -13.19 0.30
C VAL A 102 -20.66 -11.95 -0.56
N GLU A 103 -19.79 -11.08 -0.09
CA GLU A 103 -19.34 -9.88 -0.79
C GLU A 103 -17.89 -10.01 -1.20
N LEU A 104 -17.59 -9.58 -2.42
CA LEU A 104 -16.28 -9.59 -3.02
C LEU A 104 -15.72 -8.16 -3.05
N ILE A 105 -14.59 -7.95 -2.37
CA ILE A 105 -13.91 -6.67 -2.26
C ILE A 105 -12.58 -6.76 -2.98
N TYR A 106 -12.47 -6.06 -4.09
CA TYR A 106 -11.33 -6.14 -4.96
C TYR A 106 -11.10 -4.83 -5.72
N THR A 107 -10.02 -4.75 -6.48
CA THR A 107 -9.73 -3.59 -7.31
C THR A 107 -10.05 -3.90 -8.75
N GLU A 108 -11.11 -3.28 -9.26
CA GLU A 108 -11.53 -3.33 -10.66
C GLU A 108 -10.55 -2.58 -11.54
N PHE A 109 -10.15 -3.19 -12.63
CA PHE A 109 -9.23 -2.61 -13.61
C PHE A 109 -10.00 -1.87 -14.70
N LEU A 110 -9.99 -0.54 -14.67
CA LEU A 110 -10.61 0.28 -15.72
C LEU A 110 -9.60 0.63 -16.82
N SER A 111 -8.38 0.99 -16.43
CA SER A 111 -7.27 1.28 -17.32
C SER A 111 -5.95 1.28 -16.55
N VAL A 112 -4.81 1.35 -17.25
CA VAL A 112 -3.49 1.51 -16.61
C VAL A 112 -3.42 2.75 -15.72
N GLY A 113 -4.12 3.82 -16.08
CA GLY A 113 -4.19 5.07 -15.31
C GLY A 113 -5.25 5.08 -14.21
N SER A 114 -6.27 4.22 -14.27
CA SER A 114 -7.44 4.26 -13.38
C SER A 114 -7.83 2.87 -12.90
N GLN A 115 -7.86 2.69 -11.58
CA GLN A 115 -8.34 1.49 -10.92
C GLN A 115 -9.28 1.92 -9.79
N LYS A 116 -10.30 1.13 -9.52
CA LYS A 116 -11.33 1.43 -8.52
C LYS A 116 -11.52 0.25 -7.59
N VAL A 117 -11.49 0.50 -6.28
CA VAL A 117 -11.91 -0.51 -5.30
C VAL A 117 -13.42 -0.64 -5.37
N THR A 118 -13.87 -1.87 -5.56
CA THR A 118 -15.29 -2.20 -5.76
C THR A 118 -15.69 -3.27 -4.75
N VAL A 119 -16.86 -3.09 -4.16
CA VAL A 119 -17.57 -4.08 -3.33
C VAL A 119 -18.73 -4.58 -4.16
N ARG A 120 -18.76 -5.87 -4.44
CA ARG A 120 -19.83 -6.50 -5.22
C ARG A 120 -20.38 -7.70 -4.49
N ARG A 121 -21.69 -7.85 -4.51
CA ARG A 121 -22.33 -9.07 -4.04
C ARG A 121 -21.87 -10.24 -4.92
N PHE A 122 -21.34 -11.26 -4.27
CA PHE A 122 -20.85 -12.48 -4.92
C PHE A 122 -21.86 -13.62 -4.84
N LEU A 123 -22.42 -13.85 -3.65
CA LEU A 123 -23.49 -14.82 -3.38
C LEU A 123 -24.55 -14.21 -2.42
N PRO A 124 -25.84 -14.55 -2.57
CA PRO A 124 -26.44 -15.30 -3.67
C PRO A 124 -26.28 -14.58 -5.01
N LEU A 125 -26.32 -15.33 -6.10
CA LEU A 125 -26.31 -14.74 -7.43
C LEU A 125 -27.60 -13.93 -7.64
N GLU A 126 -27.47 -12.72 -8.17
CA GLU A 126 -28.60 -11.90 -8.55
C GLU A 126 -29.44 -12.66 -9.58
N SER A 127 -30.76 -12.63 -9.43
CA SER A 127 -31.62 -13.33 -10.33
C SER A 127 -31.51 -12.72 -11.75
N ALA A 128 -31.56 -13.56 -12.78
CA ALA A 128 -31.48 -13.14 -14.19
C ALA A 128 -32.51 -12.04 -14.55
N ALA A 129 -33.61 -11.94 -13.78
CA ALA A 129 -34.61 -10.92 -13.95
C ALA A 129 -34.10 -9.49 -13.63
N THR A 130 -33.14 -9.35 -12.67
CA THR A 130 -32.54 -8.06 -12.31
C THR A 130 -31.53 -7.59 -13.36
N VAL A 131 -30.79 -8.53 -13.95
CA VAL A 131 -29.81 -8.25 -15.02
C VAL A 131 -30.52 -7.88 -16.33
N ALA A 132 -31.69 -8.46 -16.60
CA ALA A 132 -32.50 -8.16 -17.80
C ALA A 132 -33.10 -6.72 -17.74
N SER A 133 -33.28 -6.13 -16.57
CA SER A 133 -33.79 -4.75 -16.42
C SER A 133 -32.75 -3.67 -16.67
N GLU A 134 -31.44 -3.98 -16.55
CA GLU A 134 -30.36 -3.04 -16.85
C GLU A 134 -29.90 -3.07 -18.31
N GLY A 135 -30.29 -4.11 -19.06
CA GLY A 135 -30.00 -4.29 -20.48
C GLY A 135 -31.22 -4.08 -21.36
N GLN A 136 -31.80 -2.86 -21.38
CA GLN A 136 -32.75 -2.48 -22.45
C GLN A 136 -32.00 -2.25 -23.77
N GLY A 137 -31.47 -3.33 -24.33
CA GLY A 137 -31.09 -3.43 -25.72
C GLY A 137 -32.13 -4.30 -26.45
N ASP A 138 -32.66 -3.76 -27.50
CA ASP A 138 -33.66 -4.29 -28.45
C ASP A 138 -33.51 -5.80 -28.68
N HIS A 139 -34.25 -6.64 -27.94
CA HIS A 139 -34.32 -8.09 -28.13
C HIS A 139 -35.48 -8.43 -29.07
N THR A 140 -35.36 -8.04 -30.33
CA THR A 140 -36.14 -8.61 -31.42
C THR A 140 -35.45 -9.89 -31.91
N ALA A 141 -35.66 -10.96 -31.23
CA ALA A 141 -35.73 -12.37 -31.68
C ALA A 141 -35.56 -13.28 -30.44
N SER A 142 -36.67 -13.61 -29.81
CA SER A 142 -36.71 -14.73 -28.85
C SER A 142 -36.53 -16.02 -29.63
N ALA A 143 -35.25 -16.40 -29.87
CA ALA A 143 -34.99 -17.76 -30.33
C ALA A 143 -35.41 -18.69 -29.20
N SER A 144 -36.38 -19.58 -29.50
CA SER A 144 -36.79 -20.64 -28.58
C SER A 144 -35.59 -21.59 -28.44
N VAL A 145 -34.88 -21.48 -27.30
CA VAL A 145 -33.77 -22.37 -26.95
C VAL A 145 -34.37 -23.57 -26.22
N GLU A 146 -34.24 -24.75 -26.80
CA GLU A 146 -34.57 -26.02 -26.14
C GLU A 146 -33.38 -26.48 -25.30
N PHE A 147 -33.63 -26.78 -24.02
CA PHE A 147 -32.63 -27.27 -23.10
C PHE A 147 -32.73 -28.80 -22.98
N GLU A 148 -31.63 -29.50 -23.21
CA GLU A 148 -31.52 -30.93 -22.96
C GLU A 148 -30.50 -31.18 -21.83
N PRO A 149 -30.84 -32.02 -20.81
CA PRO A 149 -32.09 -32.77 -20.61
C PRO A 149 -33.21 -31.94 -19.98
N SER A 150 -32.89 -30.86 -19.22
CA SER A 150 -33.86 -29.90 -18.68
C SER A 150 -33.17 -28.60 -18.31
N PRO A 151 -33.85 -27.44 -18.26
CA PRO A 151 -33.30 -26.17 -17.83
C PRO A 151 -32.67 -26.25 -16.44
N GLU A 152 -33.29 -26.94 -15.49
CA GLU A 152 -32.83 -27.08 -14.09
C GLU A 152 -31.53 -27.89 -14.03
N SER A 153 -31.41 -28.97 -14.80
CA SER A 153 -30.19 -29.78 -14.87
C SER A 153 -29.01 -28.97 -15.43
N VAL A 154 -29.25 -28.22 -16.50
CA VAL A 154 -28.24 -27.35 -17.13
C VAL A 154 -27.80 -26.24 -16.14
N LEU A 155 -28.76 -25.58 -15.48
CA LEU A 155 -28.44 -24.54 -14.47
C LEU A 155 -27.64 -25.11 -13.30
N THR A 156 -28.01 -26.28 -12.79
CA THR A 156 -27.29 -26.93 -11.69
C THR A 156 -25.82 -27.19 -12.03
N ALA A 157 -25.52 -27.53 -13.28
CA ALA A 157 -24.15 -27.76 -13.75
C ALA A 157 -23.40 -26.47 -14.07
N LEU A 158 -24.10 -25.41 -14.48
CA LEU A 158 -23.48 -24.14 -14.89
C LEU A 158 -23.19 -23.20 -13.70
N LEU A 159 -24.06 -23.20 -12.66
CA LEU A 159 -23.92 -22.28 -11.54
C LEU A 159 -22.55 -22.35 -10.83
N PRO A 160 -21.99 -23.52 -10.50
CA PRO A 160 -20.67 -23.59 -9.90
C PRO A 160 -19.59 -22.99 -10.82
N ARG A 161 -19.63 -23.32 -12.10
CA ARG A 161 -18.66 -22.79 -13.09
C ARG A 161 -18.77 -21.27 -13.27
N TYR A 162 -19.98 -20.74 -13.19
CA TYR A 162 -20.21 -19.30 -13.23
C TYR A 162 -19.59 -18.59 -12.03
N VAL A 163 -19.74 -19.15 -10.82
CA VAL A 163 -19.11 -18.63 -9.59
C VAL A 163 -17.58 -18.65 -9.72
N GLU A 164 -17.02 -19.78 -10.19
CA GLU A 164 -15.58 -19.91 -10.42
C GLU A 164 -15.08 -18.87 -11.44
N ALA A 165 -15.78 -18.71 -12.57
CA ALA A 165 -15.41 -17.76 -13.62
C ALA A 165 -15.48 -16.29 -13.15
N ARG A 166 -16.52 -15.93 -12.37
CA ARG A 166 -16.63 -14.58 -11.77
C ARG A 166 -15.47 -14.30 -10.82
N LEU A 167 -15.11 -15.27 -9.99
CA LEU A 167 -13.99 -15.12 -9.07
C LEU A 167 -12.66 -15.02 -9.84
N PHE A 168 -12.49 -15.83 -10.86
CA PHE A 168 -11.31 -15.79 -11.72
C PHE A 168 -11.16 -14.43 -12.42
N GLY A 169 -12.26 -13.89 -12.95
CA GLY A 169 -12.28 -12.54 -13.52
C GLY A 169 -11.82 -11.47 -12.51
N ALA A 170 -12.34 -11.52 -11.29
CA ALA A 170 -11.94 -10.59 -10.24
C ALA A 170 -10.47 -10.74 -9.81
N LEU A 171 -9.93 -11.96 -9.80
CA LEU A 171 -8.51 -12.20 -9.55
C LEU A 171 -7.63 -11.63 -10.65
N LEU A 172 -8.03 -11.78 -11.93
CA LEU A 172 -7.30 -11.21 -13.07
C LEU A 172 -7.33 -9.68 -13.05
N GLU A 173 -8.49 -9.08 -12.80
CA GLU A 173 -8.62 -7.63 -12.67
C GLU A 173 -7.77 -7.09 -11.51
N SER A 174 -7.75 -7.79 -10.39
CA SER A 174 -6.93 -7.46 -9.23
C SER A 174 -5.44 -7.55 -9.53
N ALA A 175 -4.99 -8.60 -10.24
CA ALA A 175 -3.60 -8.76 -10.66
C ALA A 175 -3.18 -7.65 -11.62
N ALA A 176 -4.00 -7.35 -12.63
CA ALA A 176 -3.75 -6.25 -13.56
C ALA A 176 -3.66 -4.89 -12.85
N SER A 177 -4.56 -4.65 -11.89
CA SER A 177 -4.58 -3.44 -11.06
C SER A 177 -3.36 -3.34 -10.14
N GLU A 178 -2.92 -4.44 -9.57
CA GLU A 178 -1.70 -4.55 -8.77
C GLU A 178 -0.48 -4.16 -9.61
N HIS A 179 -0.31 -4.76 -10.80
CA HIS A 179 0.81 -4.47 -11.68
C HIS A 179 0.82 -3.02 -12.15
N ALA A 180 -0.31 -2.47 -12.57
CA ALA A 180 -0.44 -1.08 -12.97
C ALA A 180 -0.11 -0.10 -11.82
N SER A 181 -0.58 -0.40 -10.61
CA SER A 181 -0.29 0.41 -9.42
C SER A 181 1.19 0.34 -9.03
N ARG A 182 1.81 -0.82 -9.14
CA ARG A 182 3.25 -0.99 -8.90
C ARG A 182 4.08 -0.24 -9.93
N GLN A 183 3.73 -0.30 -11.20
CA GLN A 183 4.41 0.44 -12.26
C GLN A 183 4.41 1.95 -11.98
N ARG A 184 3.25 2.52 -11.61
CA ARG A 184 3.15 3.94 -11.26
C ARG A 184 3.96 4.30 -10.01
N ALA A 185 3.87 3.48 -8.98
CA ALA A 185 4.62 3.70 -7.74
C ALA A 185 6.14 3.65 -7.97
N MET A 186 6.62 2.71 -8.79
CA MET A 186 8.03 2.60 -9.13
C MET A 186 8.50 3.74 -10.01
N LYS A 187 7.68 4.19 -10.98
CA LYS A 187 8.00 5.37 -11.78
C LYS A 187 8.18 6.60 -10.90
N SER A 188 7.21 6.88 -10.01
CA SER A 188 7.31 8.00 -9.07
C SER A 188 8.52 7.89 -8.14
N ALA A 189 8.85 6.68 -7.68
CA ALA A 189 10.05 6.45 -6.87
C ALA A 189 11.34 6.74 -7.64
N THR A 190 11.40 6.38 -8.92
CA THR A 190 12.56 6.66 -9.80
C THR A 190 12.72 8.16 -10.01
N ASP A 191 11.62 8.87 -10.30
CA ASP A 191 11.64 10.33 -10.51
C ASP A 191 12.13 11.04 -9.23
N ASN A 192 11.60 10.67 -8.06
CA ASN A 192 12.04 11.21 -6.77
C ASN A 192 13.52 10.89 -6.45
N ALA A 193 13.99 9.69 -6.80
CA ALA A 193 15.38 9.30 -6.61
C ALA A 193 16.32 10.14 -7.49
N GLU A 194 15.93 10.44 -8.73
CA GLU A 194 16.70 11.29 -9.63
C GLU A 194 16.78 12.73 -9.12
N GLU A 195 15.68 13.30 -8.64
CA GLU A 195 15.69 14.62 -8.02
C GLU A 195 16.62 14.68 -6.81
N LEU A 196 16.56 13.64 -5.94
CA LEU A 196 17.42 13.54 -4.78
C LEU A 196 18.90 13.42 -5.18
N ARG A 197 19.20 12.63 -6.22
CA ARG A 197 20.55 12.48 -6.76
C ARG A 197 21.13 13.82 -7.23
N ILE A 198 20.33 14.60 -7.98
CA ILE A 198 20.74 15.92 -8.45
C ILE A 198 20.99 16.88 -7.28
N LYS A 199 20.08 16.88 -6.28
CA LYS A 199 20.21 17.71 -5.10
C LYS A 199 21.48 17.38 -4.30
N LEU A 200 21.72 16.11 -4.02
CA LEU A 200 22.89 15.65 -3.31
C LEU A 200 24.18 15.92 -4.07
N SER A 201 24.19 15.75 -5.38
CA SER A 201 25.35 16.08 -6.23
C SER A 201 25.72 17.59 -6.16
N ARG A 202 24.70 18.46 -6.17
CA ARG A 202 24.93 19.90 -6.00
C ARG A 202 25.48 20.21 -4.60
N GLN A 203 24.95 19.61 -3.55
CA GLN A 203 25.44 19.79 -2.18
C GLN A 203 26.88 19.30 -2.03
N MET A 204 27.20 18.14 -2.58
CA MET A 204 28.55 17.59 -2.58
C MET A 204 29.55 18.51 -3.31
N ASN A 205 29.19 19.00 -4.51
CA ASN A 205 30.05 19.91 -5.25
C ASN A 205 30.27 21.22 -4.50
N ARG A 206 29.23 21.77 -3.88
CA ARG A 206 29.34 22.97 -3.04
C ARG A 206 30.26 22.73 -1.86
N ALA A 207 30.04 21.65 -1.10
CA ALA A 207 30.88 21.31 0.04
C ALA A 207 32.34 21.13 -0.35
N ARG A 208 32.59 20.48 -1.51
CA ARG A 208 33.93 20.36 -2.06
C ARG A 208 34.57 21.72 -2.39
N GLN A 209 33.80 22.63 -3.01
CA GLN A 209 34.29 23.99 -3.31
C GLN A 209 34.57 24.77 -2.03
N ASP A 210 33.69 24.69 -1.04
CA ASP A 210 33.86 25.33 0.25
C ASP A 210 35.12 24.78 0.95
N SER A 211 35.37 23.46 0.93
CA SER A 211 36.58 22.86 1.49
C SER A 211 37.84 23.37 0.79
N ILE A 212 37.87 23.35 -0.54
CA ILE A 212 39.00 23.85 -1.33
C ILE A 212 39.25 25.34 -1.02
N THR A 213 38.18 26.13 -0.95
CA THR A 213 38.28 27.55 -0.66
C THR A 213 38.89 27.79 0.76
N THR A 214 38.41 27.00 1.73
CA THR A 214 38.93 27.04 3.11
C THR A 214 40.44 26.70 3.13
N GLU A 215 40.86 25.63 2.48
CA GLU A 215 42.25 25.21 2.37
C GLU A 215 43.12 26.32 1.72
N ILE A 216 42.62 26.94 0.65
CA ILE A 216 43.33 28.08 0.02
C ILE A 216 43.44 29.24 0.97
N MET A 217 42.38 29.60 1.68
CA MET A 217 42.39 30.73 2.64
C MET A 217 43.31 30.46 3.82
N GLU A 218 43.38 29.23 4.31
CA GLU A 218 44.32 28.83 5.36
C GLU A 218 45.79 28.96 4.87
N ILE A 219 46.09 28.52 3.65
CA ILE A 219 47.44 28.64 3.07
C ILE A 219 47.81 30.12 2.88
N VAL A 220 46.92 30.92 2.28
CA VAL A 220 47.14 32.33 2.02
C VAL A 220 47.25 33.11 3.35
N GLY A 221 46.34 32.83 4.30
CA GLY A 221 46.40 33.47 5.63
C GLY A 221 47.66 33.09 6.41
N GLY A 222 48.10 31.84 6.31
CA GLY A 222 49.38 31.42 6.87
C GLY A 222 50.59 32.14 6.24
N ALA A 223 50.61 32.24 4.90
CA ALA A 223 51.68 32.95 4.21
C ALA A 223 51.73 34.45 4.51
N GLU A 224 50.55 35.10 4.67
CA GLU A 224 50.47 36.52 5.01
C GLU A 224 50.91 36.76 6.46
N ALA A 225 50.55 35.84 7.40
CA ALA A 225 51.02 35.92 8.78
C ALA A 225 52.54 35.80 8.91
N PHE A 226 53.17 34.99 8.04
CA PHE A 226 54.67 34.95 8.00
C PHE A 226 55.27 36.24 7.45
N ARG A 227 54.68 36.87 6.45
CA ARG A 227 55.18 38.15 5.90
C ARG A 227 55.03 39.31 6.88
N SER A 228 53.91 39.39 7.57
CA SER A 228 53.67 40.43 8.60
C SER A 228 54.53 40.22 9.86
N GLY A 229 54.94 38.99 10.19
CA GLY A 229 55.82 38.67 11.29
C GLY A 229 57.29 39.04 11.07
N GLU A 230 57.74 39.20 9.82
CA GLU A 230 59.12 39.67 9.52
C GLU A 230 59.28 41.17 9.76
N ASP A 231 58.20 41.96 9.66
CA ASP A 231 58.25 43.42 9.87
C ASP A 231 58.12 43.86 11.35
N GLU A 232 57.65 43.01 12.27
CA GLU A 232 57.42 43.35 13.67
C GLU A 232 58.24 42.51 14.68
N GLY A 233 59.40 42.02 14.39
CA GLY A 233 60.36 41.48 15.34
C GLY A 233 59.84 40.58 16.48
N ILE A 234 58.79 39.74 16.20
CA ILE A 234 58.22 38.81 17.13
C ILE A 234 59.12 37.58 17.24
N PRO A 235 59.57 37.17 18.44
CA PRO A 235 60.42 35.99 18.59
C PRO A 235 59.68 34.74 18.15
N GLY A 236 60.27 34.01 17.20
CA GLY A 236 59.69 32.81 16.51
C GLY A 236 59.37 31.60 17.37
N GLY A 237 59.15 31.75 18.69
CA GLY A 237 58.80 30.66 19.60
C GLY A 237 57.31 30.27 19.65
N TYR A 238 56.40 31.22 19.42
CA TYR A 238 54.95 30.97 19.60
C TYR A 238 54.33 30.13 18.49
N TYR A 239 54.85 30.21 17.27
CA TYR A 239 54.29 29.46 16.13
C TYR A 239 54.71 27.98 16.11
N ILE A 240 55.87 27.67 16.63
CA ILE A 240 56.37 26.30 16.69
C ILE A 240 55.62 25.49 17.76
N ASP A 241 55.22 26.07 18.85
CA ASP A 241 54.47 25.42 19.93
C ASP A 241 53.00 25.14 19.54
N ALA A 242 52.36 26.00 18.72
CA ALA A 242 51.05 25.77 18.15
C ALA A 242 51.04 24.65 17.11
N LEU A 243 52.06 24.57 16.24
CA LEU A 243 52.23 23.51 15.24
C LEU A 243 52.61 22.15 15.86
N LEU A 244 53.26 22.14 17.02
CA LEU A 244 53.64 20.94 17.74
C LEU A 244 52.57 20.45 18.76
N GLY A 245 51.39 21.06 18.79
CA GLY A 245 50.26 20.64 19.64
C GLY A 245 50.51 20.83 21.14
N ARG A 246 51.44 21.71 21.54
CA ARG A 246 51.79 21.96 22.94
C ARG A 246 50.95 23.08 23.62
N VAL A 247 50.11 23.78 22.86
CA VAL A 247 49.12 24.73 23.36
C VAL A 247 47.75 24.20 23.06
N SER A 248 47.06 23.70 24.08
CA SER A 248 45.63 23.34 23.94
C SER A 248 44.83 24.63 23.74
N PRO A 249 43.95 24.72 22.70
CA PRO A 249 43.04 25.85 22.61
C PRO A 249 42.12 25.82 23.83
N THR A 250 42.16 26.82 24.64
CA THR A 250 41.15 27.05 25.67
C THR A 250 39.85 27.38 24.96
N VAL A 251 39.01 26.37 24.76
CA VAL A 251 37.64 26.57 24.34
C VAL A 251 36.91 27.25 25.47
N ASP A 252 36.55 28.49 25.24
CA ASP A 252 35.76 29.30 26.19
C ASP A 252 34.34 28.75 26.19
N THR A 253 34.02 27.87 27.16
CA THR A 253 32.75 27.17 27.33
C THR A 253 31.61 28.07 27.83
N ALA A 254 31.74 29.37 27.76
CA ALA A 254 30.75 30.31 28.27
C ALA A 254 29.61 30.64 27.26
N THR A 255 29.81 30.39 25.97
CA THR A 255 28.81 30.78 24.92
C THR A 255 27.84 29.68 24.53
N ASP A 256 28.16 28.41 24.85
CA ASP A 256 27.33 27.26 24.42
C ASP A 256 26.17 26.93 25.38
N ARG A 257 26.09 27.57 26.55
CA ARG A 257 24.99 27.34 27.49
C ARG A 257 23.74 28.18 27.26
N LYS A 258 23.74 29.15 26.35
CA LYS A 258 22.55 29.95 26.04
C LYS A 258 21.69 29.40 24.90
N ASN A 259 22.28 28.63 23.99
CA ASN A 259 21.50 28.09 22.83
C ASN A 259 20.79 26.77 23.10
N ASN A 260 21.12 26.03 24.16
CA ASN A 260 20.42 24.76 24.46
C ASN A 260 19.16 24.91 25.33
N ASN A 261 18.89 26.10 25.86
CA ASN A 261 17.70 26.34 26.69
C ASN A 261 16.50 26.87 25.89
N GLU A 262 16.69 27.32 24.65
CA GLU A 262 15.57 27.75 23.80
C GLU A 262 14.94 26.57 22.98
N LEU A 263 15.63 25.44 22.86
CA LEU A 263 15.10 24.26 22.18
C LEU A 263 14.34 23.26 23.08
N ALA A 264 14.41 23.46 24.41
CA ALA A 264 13.71 22.59 25.36
C ALA A 264 12.35 23.13 25.85
N GLY A 265 11.99 24.37 25.50
CA GLY A 265 10.76 25.05 25.96
C GLY A 265 9.52 24.91 25.04
N GLY A 266 9.61 24.20 23.92
CA GLY A 266 8.60 24.20 22.88
C GLY A 266 7.73 22.95 22.75
N ARG A 267 7.68 22.09 23.75
CA ARG A 267 6.79 20.91 23.69
C ARG A 267 6.03 20.70 25.00
N ASN A 268 4.98 21.48 25.21
CA ASN A 268 3.83 21.12 26.04
C ASN A 268 2.77 22.23 25.96
N ALA A 269 1.99 22.30 24.90
CA ALA A 269 0.71 22.98 24.82
C ALA A 269 -0.05 22.52 23.57
N ALA A 270 -0.60 21.31 23.59
CA ALA A 270 -1.73 20.88 22.74
C ALA A 270 -2.24 19.53 23.23
N ALA A 271 -2.87 19.54 24.41
CA ALA A 271 -3.79 18.50 24.83
C ALA A 271 -4.78 19.20 25.76
N ASP A 272 -5.83 19.75 25.16
CA ASP A 272 -7.16 20.02 25.75
C ASP A 272 -7.91 20.96 24.77
N ILE A 273 -8.62 20.38 23.84
CA ILE A 273 -10.00 20.73 23.36
C ILE A 273 -10.41 19.59 22.40
#